data_ee2a39d71cc17b6d0bbf2e30dfe610a0
#
_entry.id   ee2a39d71cc17b6d0bbf2e30dfe610a0
#
_cell.length_a   1.000
_cell.length_b   1.000
_cell.length_c   1.000
_cell.angle_alpha   90.00
_cell.angle_beta   90.00
_cell.angle_gamma   90.00
#
_symmetry.space_group_name_H-M   'P 1'
#
loop_
_entity.id
_entity.type
_entity.pdbx_description
1 polymer ?
#
loop_
_entity_poly.entity_id
_entity_poly.type
_entity_poly.pdbx_seq_one_letter_code
_entity_poly.pdbx_strand_id
1 'polypeptide(L)'
;MTITLYLSGEIHTDWRDQIIAGTKDMDVHFTSPVTDHAASDDCGVAILGSETDKFWHDHKGAKINAIRTRKAIAEADIVVVRFGDKYKQWNAAFDAGYAAALGKSIIVMHGADHQHALKEVDAAALAVVETPDQVADILRYVIDGTLK
;
A
#
# COMPACT_ATOMS: atom_id res chain seq x y z
N MET A 1 -2.15 -21.21 8.50
CA MET A 1 -3.08 -20.17 8.00
C MET A 1 -2.29 -19.11 7.28
N THR A 2 -2.66 -18.80 6.04
CA THR A 2 -1.98 -17.76 5.23
C THR A 2 -2.36 -16.38 5.70
N ILE A 3 -1.38 -15.52 5.92
CA ILE A 3 -1.60 -14.10 6.20
C ILE A 3 -1.57 -13.32 4.88
N THR A 4 -2.57 -12.47 4.68
CA THR A 4 -2.68 -11.63 3.48
C THR A 4 -2.28 -10.20 3.79
N LEU A 5 -1.35 -9.67 3.02
CA LEU A 5 -0.92 -8.27 3.09
C LEU A 5 -1.30 -7.50 1.83
N TYR A 6 -1.77 -6.28 2.02
CA TYR A 6 -1.90 -5.30 0.94
C TYR A 6 -0.75 -4.29 1.03
N LEU A 7 -0.01 -4.13 -0.07
CA LEU A 7 1.15 -3.24 -0.17
C LEU A 7 0.75 -1.97 -0.92
N SER A 8 0.30 -0.97 -0.17
CA SER A 8 -0.18 0.32 -0.67
C SER A 8 0.93 1.36 -0.79
N GLY A 9 0.74 2.32 -1.66
CA GLY A 9 1.55 3.54 -1.68
C GLY A 9 2.44 3.65 -2.90
N GLU A 10 3.61 4.23 -2.71
CA GLU A 10 4.57 4.59 -3.75
C GLU A 10 4.79 3.44 -4.75
N ILE A 11 4.77 3.75 -6.06
CA ILE A 11 4.84 2.75 -7.14
C ILE A 11 6.09 2.88 -8.02
N HIS A 12 7.06 3.72 -7.65
CA HIS A 12 8.20 4.05 -8.51
C HIS A 12 9.50 3.32 -8.14
N THR A 13 9.55 2.66 -6.98
CA THR A 13 10.72 1.91 -6.51
C THR A 13 10.38 0.44 -6.23
N ASP A 14 11.40 -0.36 -5.93
CA ASP A 14 11.27 -1.81 -5.78
C ASP A 14 10.99 -2.28 -4.33
N TRP A 15 10.50 -1.41 -3.47
CA TRP A 15 10.28 -1.74 -2.06
C TRP A 15 9.35 -2.95 -1.84
N ARG A 16 8.36 -3.12 -2.72
CA ARG A 16 7.47 -4.29 -2.68
C ARG A 16 8.24 -5.57 -2.92
N ASP A 17 9.08 -5.57 -3.95
CA ASP A 17 9.90 -6.73 -4.31
C ASP A 17 10.88 -7.08 -3.20
N GLN A 18 11.41 -6.08 -2.49
CA GLN A 18 12.29 -6.31 -1.34
C GLN A 18 11.55 -6.98 -0.17
N ILE A 19 10.32 -6.58 0.12
CA ILE A 19 9.51 -7.25 1.16
C ILE A 19 9.21 -8.69 0.75
N ILE A 20 8.78 -8.90 -0.49
CA ILE A 20 8.46 -10.23 -1.01
C ILE A 20 9.70 -11.14 -0.95
N ALA A 21 10.86 -10.63 -1.36
CA ALA A 21 12.11 -11.37 -1.30
C ALA A 21 12.51 -11.74 0.14
N GLY A 22 12.32 -10.82 1.08
CA GLY A 22 12.66 -11.02 2.49
C GLY A 22 11.72 -11.98 3.23
N THR A 23 10.60 -12.35 2.62
CA THR A 23 9.57 -13.20 3.25
C THR A 23 9.29 -14.48 2.48
N LYS A 24 10.20 -14.90 1.59
CA LYS A 24 10.01 -16.08 0.72
C LYS A 24 9.74 -17.38 1.47
N ASP A 25 10.25 -17.50 2.68
CA ASP A 25 10.12 -18.68 3.55
C ASP A 25 8.88 -18.63 4.46
N MET A 26 8.04 -17.62 4.29
CA MET A 26 6.83 -17.43 5.11
C MET A 26 5.57 -17.70 4.29
N ASP A 27 4.51 -18.14 4.99
CA ASP A 27 3.19 -18.34 4.39
C ASP A 27 2.43 -17.01 4.34
N VAL A 28 2.79 -16.18 3.35
CA VAL A 28 2.25 -14.83 3.16
C VAL A 28 1.76 -14.67 1.74
N HIS A 29 0.57 -14.10 1.59
CA HIS A 29 0.01 -13.72 0.30
C HIS A 29 0.01 -12.19 0.17
N PHE A 30 0.56 -11.68 -0.92
CA PHE A 30 0.63 -10.24 -1.18
C PHE A 30 -0.35 -9.81 -2.25
N THR A 31 -1.01 -8.68 -2.01
CA THR A 31 -1.78 -7.94 -3.02
C THR A 31 -1.26 -6.50 -3.08
N SER A 32 -1.46 -5.85 -4.22
CA SER A 32 -0.97 -4.48 -4.45
C SER A 32 -1.83 -3.75 -5.47
N PRO A 33 -1.72 -2.42 -5.58
CA PRO A 33 -2.31 -1.70 -6.71
C PRO A 33 -1.59 -2.07 -8.01
N VAL A 34 -2.15 -1.65 -9.15
CA VAL A 34 -1.44 -1.70 -10.42
C VAL A 34 -0.26 -0.73 -10.32
N THR A 35 0.96 -1.25 -10.48
CA THR A 35 2.19 -0.46 -10.30
C THR A 35 2.72 0.17 -11.58
N ASP A 36 2.19 -0.22 -12.75
CA ASP A 36 2.41 0.49 -14.00
C ASP A 36 1.54 1.75 -14.00
N HIS A 37 2.19 2.92 -13.95
CA HIS A 37 1.50 4.20 -13.80
C HIS A 37 0.53 4.47 -14.96
N ALA A 38 0.98 4.28 -16.20
CA ALA A 38 0.15 4.52 -17.38
C ALA A 38 -1.04 3.55 -17.42
N ALA A 39 -0.81 2.26 -17.18
CA ALA A 39 -1.88 1.26 -17.15
C ALA A 39 -2.90 1.55 -16.05
N SER A 40 -2.45 2.03 -14.90
CA SER A 40 -3.34 2.43 -13.80
C SER A 40 -4.21 3.63 -14.19
N ASP A 41 -3.61 4.67 -14.78
CA ASP A 41 -4.33 5.89 -15.16
C ASP A 41 -5.30 5.64 -16.34
N ASP A 42 -4.91 4.77 -17.26
CA ASP A 42 -5.64 4.54 -18.51
C ASP A 42 -6.70 3.43 -18.44
N CYS A 43 -6.84 2.74 -17.32
CA CYS A 43 -7.78 1.61 -17.21
C CYS A 43 -9.23 2.01 -17.50
N GLY A 44 -9.64 3.21 -17.10
CA GLY A 44 -10.99 3.70 -17.36
C GLY A 44 -11.26 3.90 -18.85
N VAL A 45 -10.31 4.47 -19.57
CA VAL A 45 -10.39 4.66 -21.02
C VAL A 45 -10.38 3.31 -21.75
N ALA A 46 -9.50 2.40 -21.33
CA ALA A 46 -9.39 1.08 -21.94
C ALA A 46 -10.67 0.25 -21.81
N ILE A 47 -11.40 0.41 -20.70
CA ILE A 47 -12.61 -0.38 -20.43
C ILE A 47 -13.87 0.34 -20.92
N LEU A 48 -13.99 1.66 -20.68
CA LEU A 48 -15.23 2.42 -20.89
C LEU A 48 -15.17 3.42 -22.05
N GLY A 49 -14.04 3.52 -22.75
CA GLY A 49 -13.86 4.46 -23.85
C GLY A 49 -13.29 5.79 -23.41
N SER A 50 -12.90 6.61 -24.39
CA SER A 50 -12.24 7.90 -24.16
C SER A 50 -13.19 8.97 -23.68
N GLU A 51 -12.62 9.94 -22.96
CA GLU A 51 -13.27 11.17 -22.53
C GLU A 51 -12.61 12.36 -23.21
N THR A 52 -13.36 13.46 -23.35
CA THR A 52 -12.86 14.71 -23.88
C THR A 52 -12.21 15.59 -22.79
N ASP A 53 -12.49 15.31 -21.54
CA ASP A 53 -12.05 16.09 -20.39
C ASP A 53 -11.17 15.22 -19.47
N LYS A 54 -9.99 15.75 -19.12
CA LYS A 54 -9.02 15.06 -18.28
C LYS A 54 -9.58 14.73 -16.89
N PHE A 55 -10.45 15.55 -16.35
CA PHE A 55 -11.11 15.28 -15.07
C PHE A 55 -11.87 13.95 -15.13
N TRP A 56 -12.64 13.72 -16.19
CA TRP A 56 -13.42 12.47 -16.34
C TRP A 56 -12.52 11.27 -16.60
N HIS A 57 -11.43 11.46 -17.34
CA HIS A 57 -10.42 10.43 -17.55
C HIS A 57 -9.87 9.95 -16.20
N ASP A 58 -9.37 10.86 -15.37
CA ASP A 58 -8.81 10.55 -14.06
C ASP A 58 -9.87 9.94 -13.13
N HIS A 59 -11.08 10.48 -13.17
CA HIS A 59 -12.19 10.06 -12.32
C HIS A 59 -12.65 8.63 -12.61
N LYS A 60 -12.75 8.24 -13.89
CA LYS A 60 -13.06 6.86 -14.29
C LYS A 60 -11.99 5.89 -13.82
N GLY A 61 -10.74 6.20 -14.08
CA GLY A 61 -9.62 5.37 -13.65
C GLY A 61 -9.57 5.20 -12.13
N ALA A 62 -9.69 6.30 -11.41
CA ALA A 62 -9.69 6.29 -9.94
C ALA A 62 -10.84 5.45 -9.37
N LYS A 63 -12.04 5.54 -9.93
CA LYS A 63 -13.20 4.75 -9.45
C LYS A 63 -13.02 3.26 -9.68
N ILE A 64 -12.54 2.86 -10.83
CA ILE A 64 -12.30 1.44 -11.13
C ILE A 64 -11.19 0.90 -10.23
N ASN A 65 -10.09 1.64 -10.09
CA ASN A 65 -9.01 1.27 -9.19
C ASN A 65 -9.47 1.21 -7.73
N ALA A 66 -10.41 2.06 -7.32
CA ALA A 66 -10.97 2.04 -5.98
C ALA A 66 -11.69 0.72 -5.66
N ILE A 67 -12.34 0.10 -6.64
CA ILE A 67 -12.95 -1.23 -6.46
C ILE A 67 -11.89 -2.25 -6.04
N ARG A 68 -10.77 -2.29 -6.77
CA ARG A 68 -9.65 -3.18 -6.47
C ARG A 68 -9.06 -2.89 -5.09
N THR A 69 -8.76 -1.61 -4.83
CA THR A 69 -8.12 -1.17 -3.59
C THR A 69 -8.97 -1.47 -2.36
N ARG A 70 -10.25 -1.12 -2.41
CA ARG A 70 -11.16 -1.36 -1.28
C ARG A 70 -11.34 -2.83 -0.98
N LYS A 71 -11.48 -3.66 -2.04
CA LYS A 71 -11.56 -5.11 -1.89
C LYS A 71 -10.28 -5.67 -1.27
N ALA A 72 -9.12 -5.29 -1.80
CA ALA A 72 -7.83 -5.78 -1.31
C ALA A 72 -7.58 -5.39 0.15
N ILE A 73 -7.90 -4.16 0.54
CA ILE A 73 -7.78 -3.71 1.93
C ILE A 73 -8.75 -4.49 2.84
N ALA A 74 -9.99 -4.67 2.41
CA ALA A 74 -10.98 -5.40 3.20
C ALA A 74 -10.59 -6.86 3.44
N GLU A 75 -9.92 -7.49 2.49
CA GLU A 75 -9.47 -8.89 2.56
C GLU A 75 -8.11 -9.06 3.25
N ALA A 76 -7.34 -7.97 3.41
CA ALA A 76 -6.03 -8.02 4.03
C ALA A 76 -6.11 -8.18 5.56
N ASP A 77 -5.15 -8.91 6.12
CA ASP A 77 -4.91 -8.96 7.56
C ASP A 77 -4.03 -7.79 8.00
N ILE A 78 -3.04 -7.45 7.18
CA ILE A 78 -2.10 -6.35 7.42
C ILE A 78 -2.02 -5.48 6.17
N VAL A 79 -2.03 -4.17 6.37
CA VAL A 79 -1.86 -3.18 5.30
C VAL A 79 -0.54 -2.44 5.51
N VAL A 80 0.37 -2.52 4.55
CA VAL A 80 1.62 -1.77 4.55
C VAL A 80 1.45 -0.58 3.63
N VAL A 81 1.73 0.62 4.13
CA VAL A 81 1.56 1.86 3.37
C VAL A 81 2.90 2.59 3.30
N ARG A 82 3.47 2.72 2.09
CA ARG A 82 4.73 3.42 1.89
C ARG A 82 4.52 4.81 1.31
N PHE A 83 5.13 5.79 1.96
CA PHE A 83 5.27 7.16 1.47
C PHE A 83 6.70 7.37 1.00
N GLY A 84 6.89 7.59 -0.29
CA GLY A 84 8.20 7.82 -0.89
C GLY A 84 8.67 9.27 -0.80
N ASP A 85 9.93 9.50 -1.17
CA ASP A 85 10.56 10.82 -1.04
C ASP A 85 10.29 11.72 -2.24
N LYS A 86 10.04 11.14 -3.42
CA LYS A 86 10.01 11.88 -4.68
C LYS A 86 8.66 12.55 -4.97
N TYR A 87 7.56 11.87 -4.65
CA TYR A 87 6.20 12.35 -4.91
C TYR A 87 5.36 12.26 -3.65
N LYS A 88 4.32 13.10 -3.57
CA LYS A 88 3.35 13.04 -2.48
C LYS A 88 2.33 11.95 -2.80
N GLN A 89 2.21 10.97 -1.93
CA GLN A 89 1.25 9.86 -2.06
C GLN A 89 -0.01 10.16 -1.25
N TRP A 90 -0.80 11.13 -1.69
CA TRP A 90 -2.05 11.49 -0.99
C TRP A 90 -3.05 10.33 -0.97
N ASN A 91 -3.12 9.56 -2.06
CA ASN A 91 -4.00 8.39 -2.12
C ASN A 91 -3.56 7.29 -1.15
N ALA A 92 -2.27 7.18 -0.85
CA ALA A 92 -1.77 6.27 0.17
C ALA A 92 -2.26 6.68 1.58
N ALA A 93 -2.33 7.97 1.86
CA ALA A 93 -2.92 8.47 3.12
C ALA A 93 -4.40 8.10 3.23
N PHE A 94 -5.15 8.18 2.11
CA PHE A 94 -6.53 7.74 2.06
C PHE A 94 -6.64 6.23 2.34
N ASP A 95 -5.78 5.41 1.74
CA ASP A 95 -5.76 3.97 1.95
C ASP A 95 -5.47 3.63 3.42
N ALA A 96 -4.52 4.32 4.04
CA ALA A 96 -4.21 4.14 5.46
C ALA A 96 -5.42 4.46 6.35
N GLY A 97 -6.12 5.57 6.07
CA GLY A 97 -7.33 5.95 6.81
C GLY A 97 -8.47 4.96 6.61
N TYR A 98 -8.66 4.47 5.38
CA TYR A 98 -9.66 3.46 5.09
C TYR A 98 -9.37 2.15 5.84
N ALA A 99 -8.12 1.70 5.82
CA ALA A 99 -7.68 0.50 6.55
C ALA A 99 -7.88 0.67 8.06
N ALA A 100 -7.55 1.84 8.61
CA ALA A 100 -7.74 2.15 10.02
C ALA A 100 -9.22 2.08 10.42
N ALA A 101 -10.11 2.64 9.60
CA ALA A 101 -11.56 2.61 9.83
C ALA A 101 -12.12 1.19 9.83
N LEU A 102 -11.51 0.28 9.07
CA LEU A 102 -11.88 -1.15 9.05
C LEU A 102 -11.23 -1.96 10.18
N GLY A 103 -10.43 -1.34 11.03
CA GLY A 103 -9.75 -2.03 12.13
C GLY A 103 -8.59 -2.90 11.70
N LYS A 104 -7.99 -2.63 10.53
CA LYS A 104 -6.84 -3.40 10.04
C LYS A 104 -5.56 -3.03 10.79
N SER A 105 -4.64 -3.99 10.91
CA SER A 105 -3.28 -3.72 11.36
C SER A 105 -2.51 -2.99 10.26
N ILE A 106 -1.96 -1.82 10.58
CA ILE A 106 -1.29 -0.96 9.62
C ILE A 106 0.19 -0.83 9.98
N ILE A 107 1.06 -1.03 8.99
CA ILE A 107 2.47 -0.69 9.05
C ILE A 107 2.71 0.47 8.09
N VAL A 108 3.20 1.60 8.59
CA VAL A 108 3.53 2.76 7.77
C VAL A 108 5.03 2.83 7.56
N MET A 109 5.46 3.04 6.32
CA MET A 109 6.87 3.16 5.94
C MET A 109 7.13 4.52 5.30
N HIS A 110 8.06 5.27 5.87
CA HIS A 110 8.53 6.54 5.31
C HIS A 110 9.88 6.92 5.90
N GLY A 111 10.60 7.83 5.24
CA GLY A 111 11.83 8.41 5.78
C GLY A 111 11.57 9.37 6.93
N ALA A 112 12.61 9.67 7.70
CA ALA A 112 12.53 10.53 8.89
C ALA A 112 12.03 11.95 8.57
N ASP A 113 12.29 12.45 7.37
CA ASP A 113 11.89 13.80 6.95
C ASP A 113 10.38 13.99 6.85
N HIS A 114 9.62 12.89 6.76
CA HIS A 114 8.16 12.93 6.64
C HIS A 114 7.45 12.80 8.00
N GLN A 115 8.15 12.69 9.09
CA GLN A 115 7.59 12.44 10.41
C GLN A 115 6.52 13.46 10.80
N HIS A 116 6.79 14.74 10.59
CA HIS A 116 5.81 15.78 10.95
C HIS A 116 4.59 15.76 10.04
N ALA A 117 4.81 15.64 8.73
CA ALA A 117 3.71 15.66 7.74
C ALA A 117 2.77 14.47 7.91
N LEU A 118 3.29 13.31 8.30
CA LEU A 118 2.55 12.06 8.42
C LEU A 118 2.18 11.69 9.86
N LYS A 119 2.26 12.62 10.80
CA LYS A 119 2.04 12.34 12.22
C LYS A 119 0.70 11.72 12.54
N GLU A 120 -0.37 12.10 11.84
CA GLU A 120 -1.70 11.54 12.06
C GLU A 120 -1.84 10.16 11.42
N VAL A 121 -1.22 9.95 10.27
CA VAL A 121 -1.16 8.63 9.63
C VAL A 121 -0.36 7.66 10.50
N ASP A 122 0.80 8.10 11.00
CA ASP A 122 1.63 7.33 11.92
C ASP A 122 0.88 6.97 13.21
N ALA A 123 0.06 7.89 13.72
CA ALA A 123 -0.73 7.65 14.93
C ALA A 123 -1.77 6.53 14.76
N ALA A 124 -2.22 6.26 13.55
CA ALA A 124 -3.15 5.16 13.25
C ALA A 124 -2.44 3.81 13.04
N ALA A 125 -1.12 3.81 12.89
CA ALA A 125 -0.34 2.62 12.61
C ALA A 125 0.05 1.87 13.88
N LEU A 126 0.21 0.55 13.76
CA LEU A 126 0.75 -0.29 14.83
C LEU A 126 2.28 -0.36 14.78
N ALA A 127 2.88 -0.06 13.64
CA ALA A 127 4.31 0.11 13.49
C ALA A 127 4.59 1.19 12.45
N VAL A 128 5.66 1.97 12.69
CA VAL A 128 6.21 2.95 11.76
C VAL A 128 7.65 2.56 11.49
N VAL A 129 7.97 2.34 10.22
CA VAL A 129 9.27 1.83 9.79
C VAL A 129 9.87 2.71 8.69
N GLU A 130 11.16 2.54 8.43
CA GLU A 130 11.87 3.29 7.39
C GLU A 130 12.24 2.43 6.19
N THR A 131 12.39 1.11 6.37
CA THR A 131 12.92 0.21 5.35
C THR A 131 12.03 -1.02 5.11
N PRO A 132 12.09 -1.62 3.90
CA PRO A 132 11.43 -2.88 3.62
C PRO A 132 11.91 -4.05 4.51
N ASP A 133 13.18 -4.07 4.89
CA ASP A 133 13.73 -5.09 5.78
C ASP A 133 13.06 -5.08 7.15
N GLN A 134 12.75 -3.90 7.68
CA GLN A 134 12.03 -3.78 8.94
C GLN A 134 10.61 -4.36 8.84
N VAL A 135 9.94 -4.21 7.69
CA VAL A 135 8.65 -4.86 7.46
C VAL A 135 8.79 -6.37 7.48
N ALA A 136 9.78 -6.91 6.78
CA ALA A 136 10.03 -8.35 6.77
C ALA A 136 10.32 -8.89 8.18
N ASP A 137 11.08 -8.17 8.99
CA ASP A 137 11.40 -8.56 10.36
C ASP A 137 10.15 -8.54 11.26
N ILE A 138 9.28 -7.54 11.10
CA ILE A 138 7.99 -7.50 11.81
C ILE A 138 7.12 -8.70 11.43
N LEU A 139 7.03 -9.00 10.14
CA LEU A 139 6.24 -10.15 9.66
C LEU A 139 6.77 -11.47 10.20
N ARG A 140 8.08 -11.63 10.25
CA ARG A 140 8.70 -12.83 10.82
C ARG A 140 8.36 -13.00 12.29
N TYR A 141 8.42 -11.92 13.05
CA TYR A 141 8.03 -11.96 14.46
C TYR A 141 6.54 -12.25 14.64
N VAL A 142 5.68 -11.60 13.88
CA VAL A 142 4.22 -11.76 13.99
C VAL A 142 3.77 -13.17 13.61
N ILE A 143 4.40 -13.75 12.58
CA ILE A 143 4.01 -15.07 12.05
C ILE A 143 4.69 -16.20 12.83
N ASP A 144 6.01 -16.12 13.01
CA ASP A 144 6.83 -17.22 13.54
C ASP A 144 7.24 -17.00 15.01
N GLY A 145 7.06 -15.80 15.54
CA GLY A 145 7.53 -15.45 16.88
C GLY A 145 9.05 -15.33 16.98
N THR A 146 9.74 -15.19 15.84
CA THR A 146 11.21 -15.20 15.79
C THR A 146 11.75 -13.77 15.75
N LEU A 147 12.68 -13.47 16.65
CA LEU A 147 13.48 -12.24 16.64
C LEU A 147 14.82 -12.52 15.98
N LYS A 148 15.29 -11.58 15.16
CA LYS A 148 16.65 -11.60 14.59
C LYS A 148 17.60 -10.78 15.44
#